data_b3e250f86bc115e08cf5c883c60c5ec3
#
_entry.id   b3e250f86bc115e08cf5c883c60c5ec3
#
_cell.length_a   1.000
_cell.length_b   1.000
_cell.length_c   1.000
_cell.angle_alpha   90.00
_cell.angle_beta   90.00
_cell.angle_gamma   90.00
#
_symmetry.space_group_name_H-M   'P 1'
#
loop_
_entity.id
_entity.type
_entity.pdbx_description
1 polymer ?
#
loop_
_entity_poly.entity_id
_entity_poly.type
_entity_poly.pdbx_seq_one_letter_code
_entity_poly.pdbx_strand_id
1 'polypeptide(L)'
;GSEMCIRDRDYIDIDVDVKQLAEDMTRVGNEYDSASNLINATKLVIGQITECEPHPDSDHLHLCKVNIGTEVLDIVCGAPNARTGLKVIVALDGAVLPEKTIKKGMIRGQESNGMLCSIAELGLEHKFLKPEDSEGIAELGEDAEIGGDPIKYLQMDDGVIDFELTANRGDLLSILGMAYEVGAIYDKKVKDVDLKHKESGEDINKTFKTEVKTENCSKLLVKKVENVKIEESPISVSYTHLTLPT
;
A
#
# COMPACT_ATOMS: atom_id res chain seq x y z
N GLY A 1 17.91 8.10 -9.08
CA GLY A 1 16.49 8.29 -9.29
C GLY A 1 15.82 8.72 -8.01
N SER A 2 14.81 9.55 -8.11
CA SER A 2 13.95 9.89 -6.98
C SER A 2 12.59 9.25 -7.25
N GLU A 3 12.25 8.23 -6.48
CA GLU A 3 10.90 7.66 -6.51
C GLU A 3 9.95 8.54 -5.71
N MET A 4 8.83 8.90 -6.32
CA MET A 4 7.73 9.56 -5.67
C MET A 4 6.54 8.61 -5.66
N CYS A 5 6.22 8.05 -4.50
CA CYS A 5 4.88 7.54 -4.24
C CYS A 5 3.95 8.74 -4.10
N ILE A 6 2.75 8.73 -4.69
CA ILE A 6 1.81 9.85 -4.59
C ILE A 6 1.26 9.95 -3.15
N ARG A 7 2.14 10.14 -2.17
CA ARG A 7 1.80 10.65 -0.84
C ARG A 7 1.61 12.17 -0.83
N ASP A 8 1.72 12.80 -1.98
CA ASP A 8 1.47 14.23 -2.12
C ASP A 8 0.03 14.59 -1.76
N ARG A 9 -0.89 13.63 -1.78
CA ARG A 9 -2.28 13.82 -1.31
C ARG A 9 -2.37 14.25 0.16
N ASP A 10 -1.37 13.93 0.98
CA ASP A 10 -1.28 14.45 2.35
C ASP A 10 -0.96 15.95 2.36
N TYR A 11 -0.25 16.42 1.35
CA TYR A 11 0.22 17.80 1.24
C TYR A 11 -0.56 18.63 0.24
N ILE A 12 -1.16 18.01 -0.78
CA ILE A 12 -1.88 18.70 -1.85
C ILE A 12 -3.04 17.87 -2.38
N ASP A 13 -4.20 18.51 -2.58
CA ASP A 13 -5.40 17.87 -3.14
C ASP A 13 -5.38 18.02 -4.67
N ILE A 14 -4.99 16.97 -5.37
CA ILE A 14 -5.07 16.86 -6.83
C ILE A 14 -5.93 15.67 -7.22
N ASP A 15 -6.68 15.84 -8.31
CA ASP A 15 -7.53 14.81 -8.90
C ASP A 15 -7.10 14.58 -10.35
N VAL A 16 -5.89 14.02 -10.49
CA VAL A 16 -5.32 13.63 -11.77
C VAL A 16 -4.73 12.23 -11.67
N ASP A 17 -4.74 11.50 -12.77
CA ASP A 17 -4.09 10.20 -12.79
C ASP A 17 -2.56 10.33 -12.85
N VAL A 18 -1.89 9.24 -12.46
CA VAL A 18 -0.42 9.17 -12.34
C VAL A 18 0.29 9.56 -13.63
N LYS A 19 -0.21 9.09 -14.76
CA LYS A 19 0.41 9.34 -16.07
C LYS A 19 0.27 10.80 -16.49
N GLN A 20 -0.91 11.39 -16.26
CA GLN A 20 -1.14 12.80 -16.53
C GLN A 20 -0.22 13.68 -15.68
N LEU A 21 -0.08 13.34 -14.38
CA LEU A 21 0.83 14.04 -13.47
C LEU A 21 2.28 13.97 -13.96
N ALA A 22 2.76 12.79 -14.36
CA ALA A 22 4.11 12.59 -14.88
C ALA A 22 4.36 13.41 -16.16
N GLU A 23 3.39 13.45 -17.08
CA GLU A 23 3.46 14.27 -18.29
C GLU A 23 3.46 15.76 -17.98
N ASP A 24 2.66 16.22 -17.03
CA ASP A 24 2.60 17.64 -16.63
C ASP A 24 3.90 18.08 -15.93
N MET A 25 4.50 17.20 -15.11
CA MET A 25 5.81 17.43 -14.51
C MET A 25 6.91 17.53 -15.57
N THR A 26 6.87 16.70 -16.59
CA THR A 26 7.81 16.75 -17.72
C THR A 26 7.70 18.06 -18.49
N ARG A 27 6.50 18.59 -18.69
CA ARG A 27 6.31 19.88 -19.39
C ARG A 27 6.98 21.07 -18.68
N VAL A 28 7.18 20.98 -17.37
CA VAL A 28 7.88 22.02 -16.60
C VAL A 28 9.36 21.70 -16.38
N GLY A 29 9.87 20.64 -17.02
CA GLY A 29 11.29 20.28 -17.02
C GLY A 29 11.71 19.22 -16.03
N ASN A 30 10.77 18.49 -15.44
CA ASN A 30 11.04 17.37 -14.52
C ASN A 30 10.70 16.05 -15.23
N GLU A 31 11.66 15.49 -15.94
CA GLU A 31 11.49 14.25 -16.70
C GLU A 31 11.29 13.05 -15.80
N TYR A 32 10.47 12.09 -16.22
CA TYR A 32 10.24 10.83 -15.54
C TYR A 32 10.72 9.64 -16.37
N ASP A 33 11.21 8.62 -15.70
CA ASP A 33 11.60 7.34 -16.30
C ASP A 33 10.40 6.39 -16.38
N SER A 34 9.63 6.28 -15.30
CA SER A 34 8.42 5.45 -15.26
C SER A 34 7.28 6.07 -14.46
N ALA A 35 6.06 5.72 -14.82
CA ALA A 35 4.84 6.10 -14.11
C ALA A 35 3.83 4.97 -14.17
N SER A 36 3.38 4.46 -13.02
CA SER A 36 2.43 3.35 -12.92
C SER A 36 1.58 3.44 -11.65
N ASN A 37 0.42 2.79 -11.67
CA ASN A 37 -0.31 2.55 -10.43
C ASN A 37 0.45 1.54 -9.57
N LEU A 38 0.39 1.70 -8.26
CA LEU A 38 0.99 0.77 -7.31
C LEU A 38 0.43 -0.65 -7.50
N ILE A 39 -0.89 -0.75 -7.67
CA ILE A 39 -1.59 -2.00 -7.96
C ILE A 39 -2.26 -1.91 -9.33
N ASN A 40 -1.95 -2.84 -10.22
CA ASN A 40 -2.52 -2.96 -11.56
C ASN A 40 -3.46 -4.16 -11.68
N ALA A 41 -4.25 -4.45 -10.63
CA ALA A 41 -5.25 -5.49 -10.61
C ALA A 41 -6.66 -4.90 -10.80
N THR A 42 -7.56 -5.66 -11.44
CA THR A 42 -8.92 -5.22 -11.73
C THR A 42 -9.96 -6.22 -11.22
N LYS A 43 -11.21 -5.78 -11.05
CA LYS A 43 -12.34 -6.62 -10.61
C LYS A 43 -12.05 -7.40 -9.33
N LEU A 44 -11.47 -6.73 -8.36
CA LEU A 44 -11.26 -7.24 -7.02
C LEU A 44 -12.40 -6.80 -6.11
N VAL A 45 -12.78 -7.66 -5.17
CA VAL A 45 -13.81 -7.36 -4.17
C VAL A 45 -13.46 -8.01 -2.84
N ILE A 46 -13.87 -7.39 -1.74
CA ILE A 46 -13.77 -8.00 -0.40
C ILE A 46 -14.89 -9.02 -0.25
N GLY A 47 -14.51 -10.27 0.05
CA GLY A 47 -15.43 -11.36 0.35
C GLY A 47 -15.21 -11.94 1.74
N GLN A 48 -16.19 -12.68 2.24
CA GLN A 48 -16.07 -13.47 3.45
C GLN A 48 -16.30 -14.96 3.16
N ILE A 49 -15.38 -15.78 3.60
CA ILE A 49 -15.52 -17.24 3.52
C ILE A 49 -16.59 -17.68 4.52
N THR A 50 -17.75 -18.12 4.02
CA THR A 50 -18.85 -18.60 4.85
C THR A 50 -18.75 -20.09 5.16
N GLU A 51 -18.22 -20.87 4.23
CA GLU A 51 -17.95 -22.30 4.38
C GLU A 51 -16.59 -22.63 3.76
N CYS A 52 -15.84 -23.52 4.40
CA CYS A 52 -14.55 -23.98 3.91
C CYS A 52 -14.40 -25.47 4.26
N GLU A 53 -14.39 -26.32 3.24
CA GLU A 53 -14.30 -27.76 3.38
C GLU A 53 -13.09 -28.31 2.59
N PRO A 54 -12.45 -29.41 3.05
CA PRO A 54 -11.40 -30.07 2.28
C PRO A 54 -11.94 -30.58 0.93
N HIS A 55 -11.12 -30.46 -0.11
CA HIS A 55 -11.49 -31.03 -1.44
C HIS A 55 -11.43 -32.55 -1.40
N PRO A 56 -12.45 -33.25 -1.91
CA PRO A 56 -12.53 -34.72 -1.82
C PRO A 56 -11.38 -35.48 -2.53
N ASP A 57 -10.82 -34.87 -3.58
CA ASP A 57 -9.77 -35.49 -4.41
C ASP A 57 -8.41 -34.74 -4.28
N SER A 58 -8.18 -34.02 -3.19
CA SER A 58 -6.92 -33.30 -3.00
C SER A 58 -6.62 -32.99 -1.54
N ASP A 59 -5.40 -33.26 -1.13
CA ASP A 59 -4.91 -33.02 0.23
C ASP A 59 -4.57 -31.52 0.48
N HIS A 60 -4.52 -30.70 -0.58
CA HIS A 60 -4.06 -29.31 -0.52
C HIS A 60 -5.12 -28.27 -0.92
N LEU A 61 -6.27 -28.73 -1.46
CA LEU A 61 -7.31 -27.84 -1.91
C LEU A 61 -8.47 -27.78 -0.92
N HIS A 62 -9.12 -26.65 -0.88
CA HIS A 62 -10.33 -26.39 -0.11
C HIS A 62 -11.45 -25.93 -1.05
N LEU A 63 -12.67 -26.34 -0.75
CA LEU A 63 -13.89 -25.84 -1.38
C LEU A 63 -14.44 -24.73 -0.49
N CYS A 64 -14.41 -23.50 -0.97
CA CYS A 64 -14.84 -22.34 -0.23
C CYS A 64 -16.11 -21.76 -0.82
N LYS A 65 -17.10 -21.46 0.03
CA LYS A 65 -18.20 -20.57 -0.33
C LYS A 65 -17.88 -19.18 0.17
N VAL A 66 -17.90 -18.20 -0.70
CA VAL A 66 -17.45 -16.85 -0.43
C VAL A 66 -18.57 -15.85 -0.73
N ASN A 67 -19.06 -15.21 0.30
CA ASN A 67 -20.04 -14.12 0.19
C ASN A 67 -19.33 -12.84 -0.20
N ILE A 68 -19.70 -12.26 -1.35
CA ILE A 68 -19.17 -10.98 -1.86
C ILE A 68 -20.18 -9.83 -1.73
N GLY A 69 -21.23 -10.02 -0.93
CA GLY A 69 -22.29 -9.03 -0.70
C GLY A 69 -23.45 -9.11 -1.68
N THR A 70 -23.19 -9.32 -2.96
CA THR A 70 -24.22 -9.46 -4.01
C THR A 70 -24.60 -10.90 -4.27
N GLU A 71 -23.69 -11.84 -4.08
CA GLU A 71 -23.88 -13.28 -4.30
C GLU A 71 -22.87 -14.09 -3.48
N VAL A 72 -23.06 -15.41 -3.47
CA VAL A 72 -22.09 -16.35 -2.88
C VAL A 72 -21.44 -17.14 -4.00
N LEU A 73 -20.11 -17.12 -4.04
CA LEU A 73 -19.30 -17.80 -5.05
C LEU A 73 -18.71 -19.10 -4.51
N ASP A 74 -18.74 -20.14 -5.32
CA ASP A 74 -17.95 -21.36 -5.08
C ASP A 74 -16.55 -21.14 -5.65
N ILE A 75 -15.53 -21.26 -4.80
CA ILE A 75 -14.13 -21.02 -5.16
C ILE A 75 -13.27 -22.16 -4.61
N VAL A 76 -12.45 -22.75 -5.47
CA VAL A 76 -11.43 -23.71 -5.07
C VAL A 76 -10.16 -22.99 -4.69
N CYS A 77 -9.70 -23.18 -3.46
CA CYS A 77 -8.55 -22.49 -2.89
C CYS A 77 -7.46 -23.47 -2.46
N GLY A 78 -6.21 -23.18 -2.82
CA GLY A 78 -5.04 -23.98 -2.43
C GLY A 78 -4.24 -23.38 -1.25
N ALA A 79 -4.69 -22.28 -0.69
CA ALA A 79 -3.95 -21.62 0.39
C ALA A 79 -4.13 -22.37 1.73
N PRO A 80 -3.03 -22.55 2.49
CA PRO A 80 -3.07 -23.31 3.74
C PRO A 80 -3.83 -22.60 4.86
N ASN A 81 -3.99 -21.28 4.76
CA ASN A 81 -4.67 -20.45 5.77
C ASN A 81 -6.17 -20.27 5.49
N ALA A 82 -6.72 -20.86 4.42
CA ALA A 82 -8.14 -20.76 4.12
C ALA A 82 -8.99 -21.39 5.25
N ARG A 83 -9.93 -20.59 5.79
CA ARG A 83 -10.84 -21.02 6.86
C ARG A 83 -12.14 -20.22 6.87
N THR A 84 -13.18 -20.82 7.42
CA THR A 84 -14.47 -20.15 7.59
C THR A 84 -14.37 -18.91 8.46
N GLY A 85 -15.09 -17.85 8.10
CA GLY A 85 -15.15 -16.57 8.80
C GLY A 85 -14.15 -15.54 8.30
N LEU A 86 -13.11 -15.95 7.57
CA LEU A 86 -12.04 -15.07 7.10
C LEU A 86 -12.56 -14.09 6.05
N LYS A 87 -12.21 -12.80 6.19
CA LYS A 87 -12.38 -11.80 5.14
C LYS A 87 -11.16 -11.76 4.24
N VAL A 88 -11.38 -11.77 2.94
CA VAL A 88 -10.36 -12.07 1.93
C VAL A 88 -10.52 -11.19 0.69
N ILE A 89 -9.48 -11.13 -0.13
CA ILE A 89 -9.52 -10.51 -1.46
C ILE A 89 -9.97 -11.55 -2.47
N VAL A 90 -11.04 -11.24 -3.20
CA VAL A 90 -11.61 -12.09 -4.25
C VAL A 90 -11.38 -11.44 -5.61
N ALA A 91 -10.70 -12.16 -6.50
CA ALA A 91 -10.63 -11.83 -7.92
C ALA A 91 -11.78 -12.49 -8.65
N LEU A 92 -12.65 -11.67 -9.25
CA LEU A 92 -13.83 -12.11 -9.98
C LEU A 92 -13.49 -12.64 -11.39
N ASP A 93 -14.47 -13.22 -12.05
CA ASP A 93 -14.33 -13.64 -13.45
C ASP A 93 -13.96 -12.47 -14.37
N GLY A 94 -12.91 -12.65 -15.16
CA GLY A 94 -12.31 -11.60 -16.00
C GLY A 94 -11.45 -10.60 -15.23
N ALA A 95 -11.11 -10.84 -13.95
CA ALA A 95 -10.14 -10.05 -13.24
C ALA A 95 -8.75 -10.20 -13.90
N VAL A 96 -8.07 -9.09 -14.07
CA VAL A 96 -6.69 -9.04 -14.57
C VAL A 96 -5.77 -8.81 -13.37
N LEU A 97 -4.87 -9.74 -13.13
CA LEU A 97 -3.77 -9.64 -12.18
C LEU A 97 -2.46 -9.49 -12.97
N PRO A 98 -1.37 -9.01 -12.37
CA PRO A 98 -0.10 -8.80 -13.06
C PRO A 98 0.39 -10.01 -13.86
N GLU A 99 0.25 -11.22 -13.33
CA GLU A 99 0.75 -12.44 -13.97
C GLU A 99 -0.33 -13.25 -14.70
N LYS A 100 -1.62 -13.01 -14.45
CA LYS A 100 -2.70 -13.86 -14.96
C LYS A 100 -4.05 -13.14 -15.05
N THR A 101 -4.90 -13.67 -15.92
CA THR A 101 -6.32 -13.27 -15.96
C THR A 101 -7.16 -14.40 -15.37
N ILE A 102 -8.03 -14.06 -14.44
CA ILE A 102 -8.91 -15.02 -13.77
C ILE A 102 -10.10 -15.33 -14.65
N LYS A 103 -10.40 -16.61 -14.79
CA LYS A 103 -11.57 -17.10 -15.52
C LYS A 103 -12.27 -18.17 -14.70
N LYS A 104 -13.59 -18.18 -14.78
CA LYS A 104 -14.40 -19.29 -14.27
C LYS A 104 -13.95 -20.60 -14.92
N GLY A 105 -13.88 -21.64 -14.12
CA GLY A 105 -13.43 -22.94 -14.64
C GLY A 105 -13.65 -24.09 -13.67
N MET A 106 -13.25 -25.27 -14.12
CA MET A 106 -13.29 -26.48 -13.31
C MET A 106 -11.90 -26.82 -12.79
N ILE A 107 -11.75 -26.96 -11.49
CA ILE A 107 -10.51 -27.37 -10.84
C ILE A 107 -10.74 -28.70 -10.17
N ARG A 108 -10.11 -29.78 -10.69
CA ARG A 108 -10.29 -31.17 -10.24
C ARG A 108 -11.76 -31.58 -10.08
N GLY A 109 -12.59 -31.25 -11.08
CA GLY A 109 -13.99 -31.62 -11.09
C GLY A 109 -14.94 -30.73 -10.28
N GLN A 110 -14.43 -29.70 -9.62
CA GLN A 110 -15.21 -28.71 -8.87
C GLN A 110 -15.20 -27.35 -9.57
N GLU A 111 -16.32 -26.66 -9.56
CA GLU A 111 -16.45 -25.32 -10.15
C GLU A 111 -15.74 -24.29 -9.29
N SER A 112 -15.00 -23.38 -9.94
CA SER A 112 -14.39 -22.23 -9.29
C SER A 112 -14.76 -20.95 -10.04
N ASN A 113 -15.51 -20.07 -9.38
CA ASN A 113 -16.08 -18.86 -9.95
C ASN A 113 -15.26 -17.58 -9.69
N GLY A 114 -13.99 -17.76 -9.31
CA GLY A 114 -13.05 -16.71 -8.98
C GLY A 114 -11.80 -17.29 -8.33
N MET A 115 -11.00 -16.39 -7.72
CA MET A 115 -9.79 -16.77 -7.02
C MET A 115 -9.65 -15.95 -5.73
N LEU A 116 -9.21 -16.58 -4.65
CA LEU A 116 -8.76 -15.89 -3.43
C LEU A 116 -7.30 -15.50 -3.60
N CYS A 117 -7.00 -14.22 -3.37
CA CYS A 117 -5.69 -13.65 -3.65
C CYS A 117 -4.84 -13.46 -2.40
N SER A 118 -3.54 -13.69 -2.54
CA SER A 118 -2.52 -13.16 -1.63
C SER A 118 -2.22 -11.69 -1.96
N ILE A 119 -1.51 -11.01 -1.06
CA ILE A 119 -1.01 -9.65 -1.33
C ILE A 119 0.04 -9.67 -2.47
N ALA A 120 0.87 -10.71 -2.53
CA ALA A 120 1.85 -10.89 -3.60
C ALA A 120 1.23 -10.96 -5.01
N GLU A 121 0.08 -11.60 -5.15
CA GLU A 121 -0.63 -11.73 -6.44
C GLU A 121 -1.20 -10.41 -6.95
N LEU A 122 -1.25 -9.37 -6.11
CA LEU A 122 -1.61 -8.01 -6.52
C LEU A 122 -0.46 -7.27 -7.23
N GLY A 123 0.75 -7.83 -7.23
CA GLY A 123 1.93 -7.27 -7.91
C GLY A 123 2.97 -6.64 -7.01
N LEU A 124 2.84 -6.79 -5.69
CA LEU A 124 3.89 -6.37 -4.77
C LEU A 124 5.04 -7.37 -4.76
N GLU A 125 6.28 -6.86 -4.72
CA GLU A 125 7.47 -7.71 -4.76
C GLU A 125 7.60 -8.56 -3.47
N HIS A 126 7.83 -9.86 -3.64
CA HIS A 126 7.93 -10.85 -2.55
C HIS A 126 8.96 -10.50 -1.46
N LYS A 127 10.05 -9.82 -1.84
CA LYS A 127 11.13 -9.46 -0.88
C LYS A 127 10.68 -8.51 0.24
N PHE A 128 9.56 -7.83 0.04
CA PHE A 128 9.01 -6.87 0.99
C PHE A 128 7.81 -7.39 1.79
N LEU A 129 7.32 -8.59 1.43
CA LEU A 129 6.18 -9.21 2.08
C LEU A 129 6.65 -10.09 3.25
N LYS A 130 5.84 -10.16 4.29
CA LYS A 130 6.01 -11.19 5.31
C LYS A 130 5.74 -12.56 4.67
N PRO A 131 6.37 -13.65 5.14
CA PRO A 131 6.11 -15.00 4.62
C PRO A 131 4.61 -15.36 4.58
N GLU A 132 3.85 -14.95 5.60
CA GLU A 132 2.42 -15.15 5.71
C GLU A 132 1.61 -14.44 4.61
N ASP A 133 2.07 -13.27 4.12
CA ASP A 133 1.42 -12.50 3.06
C ASP A 133 1.75 -13.03 1.65
N SER A 134 2.78 -13.86 1.53
CA SER A 134 3.23 -14.45 0.26
C SER A 134 2.78 -15.89 0.06
N GLU A 135 2.66 -16.68 1.14
CA GLU A 135 2.36 -18.12 1.08
C GLU A 135 0.87 -18.44 1.23
N GLY A 136 0.06 -17.46 1.69
CA GLY A 136 -1.38 -17.64 1.93
C GLY A 136 -2.23 -16.59 1.24
N ILE A 137 -3.54 -16.71 1.37
CA ILE A 137 -4.48 -15.66 0.97
C ILE A 137 -4.41 -14.49 1.95
N ALA A 138 -4.64 -13.28 1.43
CA ALA A 138 -4.66 -12.07 2.25
C ALA A 138 -5.79 -12.13 3.28
N GLU A 139 -5.44 -11.97 4.55
CA GLU A 139 -6.38 -11.88 5.67
C GLU A 139 -6.70 -10.42 5.94
N LEU A 140 -7.95 -10.01 5.74
CA LEU A 140 -8.41 -8.66 6.01
C LEU A 140 -9.00 -8.55 7.41
N GLY A 141 -8.96 -7.35 7.98
CA GLY A 141 -9.51 -7.10 9.31
C GLY A 141 -11.04 -7.23 9.38
N GLU A 142 -11.55 -7.35 10.59
CA GLU A 142 -13.00 -7.45 10.85
C GLU A 142 -13.80 -6.21 10.41
N ASP A 143 -13.14 -5.08 10.27
CA ASP A 143 -13.68 -3.81 9.80
C ASP A 143 -13.80 -3.71 8.28
N ALA A 144 -13.21 -4.67 7.53
CA ALA A 144 -13.33 -4.70 6.08
C ALA A 144 -14.79 -4.92 5.65
N GLU A 145 -15.32 -4.05 4.78
CA GLU A 145 -16.71 -4.13 4.32
C GLU A 145 -16.84 -5.13 3.18
N ILE A 146 -17.73 -6.14 3.34
CA ILE A 146 -17.98 -7.15 2.31
C ILE A 146 -18.59 -6.47 1.07
N GLY A 147 -18.05 -6.78 -0.11
CA GLY A 147 -18.43 -6.13 -1.36
C GLY A 147 -17.64 -4.84 -1.64
N GLY A 148 -16.84 -4.38 -0.69
CA GLY A 148 -15.97 -3.21 -0.83
C GLY A 148 -14.76 -3.45 -1.74
N ASP A 149 -14.04 -2.37 -2.03
CA ASP A 149 -12.81 -2.39 -2.82
C ASP A 149 -11.60 -2.69 -1.90
N PRO A 150 -10.92 -3.83 -2.08
CA PRO A 150 -9.80 -4.20 -1.23
C PRO A 150 -8.57 -3.28 -1.41
N ILE A 151 -8.38 -2.69 -2.60
CA ILE A 151 -7.24 -1.79 -2.85
C ILE A 151 -7.39 -0.50 -2.05
N LYS A 152 -8.61 0.04 -2.00
CA LYS A 152 -8.91 1.22 -1.17
C LYS A 152 -8.84 0.90 0.33
N TYR A 153 -9.35 -0.26 0.74
CA TYR A 153 -9.28 -0.71 2.12
C TYR A 153 -7.82 -0.80 2.61
N LEU A 154 -6.94 -1.35 1.78
CA LEU A 154 -5.51 -1.47 2.06
C LEU A 154 -4.73 -0.16 1.82
N GLN A 155 -5.40 0.92 1.39
CA GLN A 155 -4.77 2.21 1.04
C GLN A 155 -3.66 2.07 -0.01
N MET A 156 -3.85 1.15 -0.96
CA MET A 156 -2.92 0.86 -2.06
C MET A 156 -3.41 1.42 -3.41
N ASP A 157 -4.45 2.26 -3.40
CA ASP A 157 -4.99 2.97 -4.56
C ASP A 157 -4.12 4.19 -4.93
N ASP A 158 -2.84 3.98 -5.02
CA ASP A 158 -1.82 4.99 -5.19
C ASP A 158 -1.01 4.76 -6.47
N GLY A 159 -0.16 5.71 -6.82
CA GLY A 159 0.72 5.60 -7.96
C GLY A 159 2.17 5.93 -7.65
N VAL A 160 3.04 5.42 -8.49
CA VAL A 160 4.49 5.62 -8.39
C VAL A 160 4.98 6.28 -9.65
N ILE A 161 5.73 7.38 -9.49
CA ILE A 161 6.44 8.05 -10.58
C ILE A 161 7.92 8.08 -10.20
N ASP A 162 8.77 7.56 -11.08
CA ASP A 162 10.22 7.65 -10.95
C ASP A 162 10.74 8.81 -11.80
N PHE A 163 11.38 9.79 -11.15
CA PHE A 163 11.85 11.01 -11.81
C PHE A 163 13.37 11.00 -12.04
N GLU A 164 13.78 11.41 -13.21
CA GLU A 164 15.16 11.78 -13.52
C GLU A 164 15.41 13.25 -13.18
N LEU A 165 15.77 13.52 -11.92
CA LEU A 165 15.99 14.88 -11.47
C LEU A 165 17.35 15.42 -11.89
N THR A 166 17.37 16.62 -12.46
CA THR A 166 18.61 17.34 -12.77
C THR A 166 19.31 17.81 -11.50
N ALA A 167 20.63 17.94 -11.52
CA ALA A 167 21.45 18.27 -10.37
C ALA A 167 21.10 19.63 -9.70
N ASN A 168 20.44 20.54 -10.42
CA ASN A 168 20.00 21.84 -9.93
C ASN A 168 18.62 21.80 -9.24
N ARG A 169 17.91 20.67 -9.27
CA ARG A 169 16.58 20.49 -8.66
C ARG A 169 16.64 19.64 -7.39
N GLY A 170 17.60 19.95 -6.51
CA GLY A 170 17.70 19.28 -5.20
C GLY A 170 16.50 19.53 -4.27
N ASP A 171 15.68 20.53 -4.53
CA ASP A 171 14.41 20.79 -3.86
C ASP A 171 13.42 19.64 -4.05
N LEU A 172 13.41 19.00 -5.24
CA LEU A 172 12.52 17.90 -5.60
C LEU A 172 12.95 16.52 -5.03
N LEU A 173 14.06 16.46 -4.30
CA LEU A 173 14.45 15.27 -3.55
C LEU A 173 13.61 15.08 -2.26
N SER A 174 12.65 15.96 -2.00
CA SER A 174 11.74 15.84 -0.87
C SER A 174 10.29 15.84 -1.32
N ILE A 175 9.43 15.10 -0.60
CA ILE A 175 7.99 15.07 -0.83
C ILE A 175 7.39 16.48 -0.78
N LEU A 176 7.82 17.30 0.17
CA LEU A 176 7.34 18.68 0.30
C LEU A 176 7.74 19.56 -0.89
N GLY A 177 8.96 19.40 -1.39
CA GLY A 177 9.42 20.11 -2.60
C GLY A 177 8.62 19.71 -3.83
N MET A 178 8.35 18.41 -3.98
CA MET A 178 7.46 17.90 -5.03
C MET A 178 6.04 18.47 -4.89
N ALA A 179 5.48 18.51 -3.68
CA ALA A 179 4.17 19.08 -3.45
C ALA A 179 4.09 20.57 -3.86
N TYR A 180 5.14 21.35 -3.64
CA TYR A 180 5.21 22.75 -4.10
C TYR A 180 5.25 22.84 -5.63
N GLU A 181 6.00 21.97 -6.29
CA GLU A 181 6.07 21.93 -7.75
C GLU A 181 4.70 21.57 -8.37
N VAL A 182 4.08 20.51 -7.85
CA VAL A 182 2.72 20.10 -8.24
C VAL A 182 1.71 21.23 -7.96
N GLY A 183 1.86 21.89 -6.81
CA GLY A 183 1.04 23.05 -6.45
C GLY A 183 1.17 24.20 -7.46
N ALA A 184 2.37 24.44 -7.95
CA ALA A 184 2.61 25.46 -8.98
C ALA A 184 1.99 25.07 -10.34
N ILE A 185 2.07 23.79 -10.72
CA ILE A 185 1.49 23.29 -11.99
C ILE A 185 -0.04 23.43 -12.01
N TYR A 186 -0.71 23.06 -10.90
CA TYR A 186 -2.17 23.01 -10.83
C TYR A 186 -2.82 24.23 -10.13
N ASP A 187 -2.03 25.25 -9.82
CA ASP A 187 -2.49 26.42 -9.05
C ASP A 187 -3.21 26.05 -7.74
N LYS A 188 -2.60 25.10 -7.00
CA LYS A 188 -3.10 24.59 -5.73
C LYS A 188 -2.19 24.97 -4.58
N LYS A 189 -2.81 25.26 -3.43
CA LYS A 189 -2.04 25.53 -2.21
C LYS A 189 -1.61 24.22 -1.55
N VAL A 190 -0.32 24.13 -1.24
CA VAL A 190 0.22 23.05 -0.40
C VAL A 190 -0.28 23.19 1.03
N LYS A 191 -0.72 22.11 1.64
CA LYS A 191 -1.21 22.06 3.01
C LYS A 191 -0.05 22.26 3.98
N ASP A 192 -0.30 23.02 5.03
CA ASP A 192 0.68 23.19 6.10
C ASP A 192 0.81 21.89 6.91
N VAL A 193 2.04 21.45 7.17
CA VAL A 193 2.29 20.29 8.04
C VAL A 193 1.99 20.67 9.48
N ASP A 194 1.09 19.97 10.14
CA ASP A 194 0.86 20.19 11.57
C ASP A 194 2.00 19.57 12.40
N LEU A 195 2.90 20.41 12.85
CA LEU A 195 4.03 20.04 13.70
C LEU A 195 3.72 20.13 15.20
N LYS A 196 2.46 20.41 15.56
CA LYS A 196 2.07 20.51 16.96
C LYS A 196 2.16 19.16 17.66
N HIS A 197 2.77 19.16 18.81
CA HIS A 197 2.88 18.00 19.68
C HIS A 197 2.71 18.43 21.14
N LYS A 198 2.29 17.49 21.98
CA LYS A 198 2.20 17.74 23.42
C LYS A 198 3.61 17.71 24.02
N GLU A 199 3.97 18.76 24.70
CA GLU A 199 5.18 18.82 25.51
C GLU A 199 4.84 18.59 26.97
N SER A 200 5.65 17.78 27.66
CA SER A 200 5.46 17.55 29.12
C SER A 200 5.77 18.77 29.97
N GLY A 201 6.50 19.73 29.41
CA GLY A 201 6.96 20.91 30.11
C GLY A 201 8.13 20.66 31.07
N GLU A 202 8.65 19.42 31.14
CA GLU A 202 9.83 19.13 31.92
C GLU A 202 11.13 19.48 31.17
N ASP A 203 12.06 20.07 31.92
CA ASP A 203 13.38 20.38 31.38
C ASP A 203 14.15 19.09 31.09
N ILE A 204 14.46 18.85 29.82
CA ILE A 204 15.23 17.68 29.37
C ILE A 204 16.60 17.56 30.06
N ASN A 205 17.21 18.68 30.46
CA ASN A 205 18.50 18.70 31.14
C ASN A 205 18.51 17.99 32.49
N LYS A 206 17.33 17.74 33.09
CA LYS A 206 17.20 16.95 34.33
C LYS A 206 17.43 15.45 34.09
N THR A 207 17.11 14.96 32.89
CA THR A 207 17.12 13.54 32.57
C THR A 207 18.16 13.16 31.54
N PHE A 208 18.62 14.11 30.74
CA PHE A 208 19.54 13.88 29.65
C PHE A 208 20.54 15.03 29.53
N LYS A 209 21.84 14.72 29.48
CA LYS A 209 22.91 15.72 29.29
C LYS A 209 23.58 15.49 27.96
N THR A 210 23.70 16.52 27.15
CA THR A 210 24.45 16.56 25.91
C THR A 210 25.70 17.39 26.05
N GLU A 211 26.82 16.91 25.53
CA GLU A 211 28.07 17.63 25.43
C GLU A 211 28.56 17.60 23.99
N VAL A 212 28.79 18.75 23.41
CA VAL A 212 29.38 18.89 22.07
C VAL A 212 30.86 19.22 22.23
N LYS A 213 31.75 18.29 21.81
CA LYS A 213 33.21 18.41 21.94
C LYS A 213 33.90 18.80 20.62
N THR A 214 33.16 19.37 19.68
CA THR A 214 33.70 19.78 18.38
C THR A 214 33.17 21.16 17.99
N GLU A 215 34.00 21.96 17.35
CA GLU A 215 33.62 23.25 16.77
C GLU A 215 32.83 23.08 15.46
N ASN A 216 32.85 21.87 14.85
CA ASN A 216 32.15 21.59 13.60
C ASN A 216 30.64 21.36 13.78
N CYS A 217 30.14 21.30 15.02
CA CYS A 217 28.71 21.19 15.31
C CYS A 217 28.21 22.50 15.89
N SER A 218 27.72 23.39 15.04
CA SER A 218 27.23 24.70 15.42
C SER A 218 25.89 24.70 16.17
N LYS A 219 25.09 23.65 16.01
CA LYS A 219 23.77 23.52 16.65
C LYS A 219 23.39 22.07 16.83
N LEU A 220 22.94 21.71 18.02
CA LEU A 220 22.39 20.39 18.33
C LEU A 220 21.01 20.57 18.97
N LEU A 221 19.98 19.92 18.40
CA LEU A 221 18.65 19.85 18.96
C LEU A 221 18.37 18.41 19.40
N VAL A 222 17.97 18.26 20.65
CA VAL A 222 17.63 16.94 21.22
C VAL A 222 16.22 16.98 21.77
N LYS A 223 15.41 15.95 21.43
CA LYS A 223 14.07 15.74 22.00
C LYS A 223 14.02 14.34 22.60
N LYS A 224 13.38 14.21 23.76
CA LYS A 224 13.07 12.94 24.40
C LYS A 224 11.60 12.62 24.16
N VAL A 225 11.33 11.43 23.67
CA VAL A 225 9.97 10.91 23.50
C VAL A 225 9.72 9.86 24.57
N GLU A 226 8.61 10.00 25.32
CA GLU A 226 8.25 9.10 26.40
C GLU A 226 6.95 8.35 26.06
N ASN A 227 6.68 7.27 26.80
CA ASN A 227 5.47 6.43 26.65
C ASN A 227 5.33 5.85 25.25
N VAL A 228 6.45 5.51 24.62
CA VAL A 228 6.46 4.85 23.31
C VAL A 228 5.91 3.44 23.48
N LYS A 229 4.88 3.11 22.71
CA LYS A 229 4.39 1.74 22.56
C LYS A 229 4.98 1.15 21.28
N ILE A 230 5.44 -0.08 21.37
CA ILE A 230 5.87 -0.86 20.20
C ILE A 230 4.62 -1.57 19.68
N GLU A 231 4.14 -1.15 18.53
CA GLU A 231 2.96 -1.68 17.87
C GLU A 231 3.33 -1.95 16.40
N GLU A 232 2.48 -2.70 15.69
CA GLU A 232 2.64 -2.84 14.24
C GLU A 232 2.52 -1.47 13.56
N SER A 233 3.30 -1.27 12.50
CA SER A 233 3.23 -0.02 11.73
C SER A 233 1.85 0.14 11.09
N PRO A 234 1.29 1.35 11.06
CA PRO A 234 0.08 1.61 10.30
C PRO A 234 0.24 1.17 8.84
N ILE A 235 -0.83 0.70 8.21
CA ILE A 235 -0.82 0.23 6.82
C ILE A 235 -0.20 1.28 5.89
N SER A 236 -0.54 2.56 6.08
CA SER A 236 0.02 3.69 5.34
C SER A 236 1.55 3.87 5.45
N VAL A 237 2.18 3.32 6.48
CA VAL A 237 3.64 3.34 6.67
C VAL A 237 4.26 2.03 6.18
N SER A 238 3.57 0.91 6.38
CA SER A 238 4.06 -0.42 5.99
C SER A 238 4.34 -0.50 4.50
N TYR A 239 3.39 -0.11 3.65
CA TYR A 239 3.58 -0.24 2.21
C TYR A 239 4.66 0.71 1.64
N THR A 240 4.91 1.87 2.24
CA THR A 240 6.04 2.73 1.82
C THR A 240 7.39 2.09 2.05
N HIS A 241 7.53 1.24 3.06
CA HIS A 241 8.74 0.44 3.24
C HIS A 241 8.78 -0.77 2.29
N LEU A 242 7.62 -1.19 1.78
CA LEU A 242 7.49 -2.29 0.82
C LEU A 242 7.82 -1.88 -0.62
N THR A 243 7.76 -0.59 -0.93
CA THR A 243 7.93 -0.07 -2.29
C THR A 243 9.23 0.68 -2.54
N LEU A 244 10.01 1.00 -1.51
CA LEU A 244 11.31 1.64 -1.68
C LEU A 244 12.37 0.62 -2.06
N PRO A 245 13.01 0.72 -3.24
CA PRO A 245 14.20 -0.06 -3.53
C PRO A 245 15.33 0.40 -2.60
N THR A 246 15.93 -0.53 -1.91
CA THR A 246 17.12 -0.31 -1.10
C THR A 246 18.38 -0.48 -1.95
#